data_82c929318943a6e093c8c88d70339c98
#
_entry.id   82c929318943a6e093c8c88d70339c98
#
_cell.length_a   1.000
_cell.length_b   1.000
_cell.length_c   1.000
_cell.angle_alpha   90.00
_cell.angle_beta   90.00
_cell.angle_gamma   90.00
#
_symmetry.space_group_name_H-M   'P 1'
#
loop_
_entity.id
_entity.type
_entity.pdbx_description
1 polymer ?
#
loop_
_entity_poly.entity_id
_entity_poly.type
_entity_poly.pdbx_seq_one_letter_code
_entity_poly.pdbx_strand_id
1 'polypeptide(L)'
;MADSNARRFIDAYNRLDQGMRNIYNIKSNVSFSDCVRRLSSVNSVIKKYEDVLVEYGRLRNAIVHESGDVVIAEPNLSVVEKIESIARLINTPPRVLDTVANRAVYSIDSNTCLEEVLIKMFETGYSVVPVYENEKLIGVINRKMIVEAFGATKSAGVDLDDMVKMPVSESLDLAGSSHSYEVVSASITIDNILYLFKANKKLSVVIITKNGNYNERPIGVVVTSDTIEMQTILDNY
;
A
#
# COMPACT_ATOMS: atom_id res chain seq x y z
N MET A 1 -10.06 -14.41 -35.40
CA MET A 1 -8.84 -13.73 -35.88
C MET A 1 -8.17 -13.13 -34.66
N ALA A 2 -6.89 -13.39 -34.42
CA ALA A 2 -6.18 -12.73 -33.32
C ALA A 2 -6.16 -11.22 -33.61
N ASP A 3 -6.50 -10.41 -32.60
CA ASP A 3 -6.40 -8.95 -32.73
C ASP A 3 -4.93 -8.56 -33.00
N SER A 4 -4.72 -7.62 -33.96
CA SER A 4 -3.36 -7.14 -34.23
C SER A 4 -2.78 -6.43 -32.99
N ASN A 5 -1.46 -6.43 -32.86
CA ASN A 5 -0.78 -5.72 -31.76
C ASN A 5 -1.14 -4.23 -31.74
N ALA A 6 -1.29 -3.62 -32.92
CA ALA A 6 -1.73 -2.22 -33.03
C ALA A 6 -3.11 -2.01 -32.41
N ARG A 7 -4.07 -2.88 -32.68
CA ARG A 7 -5.42 -2.76 -32.11
C ARG A 7 -5.41 -2.97 -30.59
N ARG A 8 -4.73 -4.00 -30.11
CA ARG A 8 -4.56 -4.23 -28.66
C ARG A 8 -3.92 -3.04 -27.96
N PHE A 9 -2.87 -2.44 -28.58
CA PHE A 9 -2.19 -1.26 -28.05
C PHE A 9 -3.15 -0.07 -27.95
N ILE A 10 -3.91 0.23 -29.01
CA ILE A 10 -4.88 1.33 -29.03
C ILE A 10 -5.97 1.13 -27.98
N ASP A 11 -6.49 -0.08 -27.85
CA ASP A 11 -7.52 -0.41 -26.86
C ASP A 11 -6.98 -0.26 -25.43
N ALA A 12 -5.75 -0.68 -25.16
CA ALA A 12 -5.10 -0.49 -23.89
C ALA A 12 -4.82 0.99 -23.58
N TYR A 13 -4.36 1.74 -24.59
CA TYR A 13 -4.15 3.18 -24.49
C TYR A 13 -5.45 3.93 -24.17
N ASN A 14 -6.53 3.63 -24.87
CA ASN A 14 -7.82 4.27 -24.63
C ASN A 14 -8.36 3.97 -23.23
N ARG A 15 -8.25 2.72 -22.76
CA ARG A 15 -8.61 2.34 -21.37
C ARG A 15 -7.78 3.09 -20.34
N LEU A 16 -6.49 3.23 -20.60
CA LEU A 16 -5.57 3.96 -19.71
C LEU A 16 -5.91 5.45 -19.65
N ASP A 17 -6.06 6.13 -20.79
CA ASP A 17 -6.42 7.55 -20.87
C ASP A 17 -7.77 7.82 -20.19
N GLN A 18 -8.77 7.00 -20.51
CA GLN A 18 -10.11 7.13 -19.94
C GLN A 18 -10.11 6.87 -18.43
N GLY A 19 -9.36 5.86 -17.97
CA GLY A 19 -9.20 5.55 -16.54
C GLY A 19 -8.57 6.71 -15.77
N MET A 20 -7.45 7.24 -16.25
CA MET A 20 -6.81 8.40 -15.64
C MET A 20 -7.75 9.60 -15.55
N ARG A 21 -8.48 9.91 -16.64
CA ARG A 21 -9.43 11.03 -16.66
C ARG A 21 -10.59 10.86 -15.69
N ASN A 22 -11.15 9.66 -15.60
CA ASN A 22 -12.27 9.36 -14.71
C ASN A 22 -11.86 9.40 -13.24
N ILE A 23 -10.73 8.77 -12.88
CA ILE A 23 -10.24 8.70 -11.49
C ILE A 23 -9.91 10.11 -10.96
N TYR A 24 -9.32 10.97 -11.79
CA TYR A 24 -8.81 12.28 -11.38
C TYR A 24 -9.63 13.47 -11.90
N ASN A 25 -10.80 13.24 -12.49
CA ASN A 25 -11.71 14.28 -12.96
C ASN A 25 -11.05 15.25 -13.98
N ILE A 26 -10.25 14.73 -14.91
CA ILE A 26 -9.53 15.55 -15.89
C ILE A 26 -10.40 15.75 -17.15
N LYS A 27 -10.54 17.00 -17.55
CA LYS A 27 -11.32 17.39 -18.72
C LYS A 27 -10.71 16.81 -20.02
N SER A 28 -11.56 16.52 -20.99
CA SER A 28 -11.19 15.95 -22.29
C SER A 28 -10.29 16.83 -23.16
N ASN A 29 -10.27 18.16 -22.94
CA ASN A 29 -9.43 19.09 -23.67
C ASN A 29 -7.95 19.11 -23.23
N VAL A 30 -7.58 18.38 -22.19
CA VAL A 30 -6.19 18.22 -21.75
C VAL A 30 -5.52 17.13 -22.59
N SER A 31 -4.32 17.37 -23.12
CA SER A 31 -3.59 16.33 -23.86
C SER A 31 -3.24 15.16 -22.97
N PHE A 32 -3.07 13.96 -23.56
CA PHE A 32 -2.65 12.78 -22.79
C PHE A 32 -1.32 13.00 -22.05
N SER A 33 -0.34 13.57 -22.74
CA SER A 33 0.98 13.86 -22.15
C SER A 33 0.89 14.86 -20.98
N ASP A 34 0.03 15.86 -21.07
CA ASP A 34 -0.18 16.80 -19.96
C ASP A 34 -0.95 16.14 -18.81
N CYS A 35 -1.89 15.24 -19.12
CA CYS A 35 -2.55 14.43 -18.12
C CYS A 35 -1.54 13.59 -17.33
N VAL A 36 -0.68 12.84 -18.02
CA VAL A 36 0.38 12.04 -17.41
C VAL A 36 1.28 12.90 -16.51
N ARG A 37 1.80 14.03 -17.01
CA ARG A 37 2.67 14.92 -16.22
C ARG A 37 2.00 15.50 -14.98
N ARG A 38 0.73 15.87 -15.06
CA ARG A 38 -0.03 16.36 -13.89
C ARG A 38 -0.21 15.27 -12.85
N LEU A 39 -0.52 14.05 -13.29
CA LEU A 39 -0.82 12.93 -12.42
C LEU A 39 0.43 12.26 -11.82
N SER A 40 1.61 12.44 -12.43
CA SER A 40 2.86 11.89 -11.89
C SER A 40 3.24 12.46 -10.51
N SER A 41 2.69 13.61 -10.13
CA SER A 41 2.89 14.19 -8.80
C SER A 41 2.00 13.54 -7.70
N VAL A 42 0.91 12.88 -8.08
CA VAL A 42 -0.12 12.36 -7.15
C VAL A 42 -0.33 10.84 -7.24
N ASN A 43 0.24 10.19 -8.25
CA ASN A 43 0.15 8.73 -8.41
C ASN A 43 1.53 8.15 -8.70
N SER A 44 1.97 7.20 -7.89
CA SER A 44 3.33 6.64 -7.95
C SER A 44 3.51 5.71 -9.15
N VAL A 45 2.46 5.01 -9.60
CA VAL A 45 2.50 4.19 -10.82
C VAL A 45 2.71 5.08 -12.04
N ILE A 46 1.91 6.16 -12.17
CA ILE A 46 2.06 7.12 -13.27
C ILE A 46 3.45 7.76 -13.23
N LYS A 47 3.95 8.11 -12.06
CA LYS A 47 5.30 8.65 -11.89
C LYS A 47 6.39 7.66 -12.34
N LYS A 48 6.25 6.37 -11.97
CA LYS A 48 7.20 5.31 -12.37
C LYS A 48 7.28 5.16 -13.88
N TYR A 49 6.17 5.34 -14.58
CA TYR A 49 6.06 5.12 -16.03
C TYR A 49 5.88 6.40 -16.84
N GLU A 50 6.13 7.59 -16.28
CA GLU A 50 5.86 8.89 -16.90
C GLU A 50 6.44 9.00 -18.31
N ASP A 51 7.75 8.76 -18.48
CA ASP A 51 8.44 8.87 -19.77
C ASP A 51 7.87 7.87 -20.79
N VAL A 52 7.69 6.64 -20.38
CA VAL A 52 7.12 5.57 -21.22
C VAL A 52 5.70 5.91 -21.67
N LEU A 53 4.87 6.44 -20.78
CA LEU A 53 3.50 6.86 -21.10
C LEU A 53 3.46 8.01 -22.09
N VAL A 54 4.36 8.99 -21.95
CA VAL A 54 4.49 10.09 -22.92
C VAL A 54 4.89 9.56 -24.30
N GLU A 55 5.82 8.60 -24.37
CA GLU A 55 6.20 7.94 -25.62
C GLU A 55 5.06 7.13 -26.22
N TYR A 56 4.26 6.46 -25.40
CA TYR A 56 3.07 5.72 -25.86
C TYR A 56 2.01 6.67 -26.47
N GLY A 57 1.91 7.88 -25.95
CA GLY A 57 1.09 8.92 -26.61
C GLY A 57 1.55 9.26 -28.01
N ARG A 58 2.86 9.35 -28.24
CA ARG A 58 3.45 9.56 -29.57
C ARG A 58 3.24 8.36 -30.49
N LEU A 59 3.46 7.15 -29.97
CA LEU A 59 3.26 5.91 -30.71
C LEU A 59 1.78 5.75 -31.14
N ARG A 60 0.84 6.03 -30.25
CA ARG A 60 -0.60 6.02 -30.59
C ARG A 60 -0.91 6.96 -31.77
N ASN A 61 -0.34 8.16 -31.75
CA ASN A 61 -0.54 9.10 -32.86
C ASN A 61 0.07 8.58 -34.16
N ALA A 62 1.25 7.94 -34.11
CA ALA A 62 1.85 7.32 -35.29
C ALA A 62 1.04 6.16 -35.85
N ILE A 63 0.37 5.37 -35.00
CA ILE A 63 -0.48 4.26 -35.45
C ILE A 63 -1.78 4.77 -36.09
N VAL A 64 -2.36 5.87 -35.61
CA VAL A 64 -3.72 6.33 -36.00
C VAL A 64 -3.68 7.46 -37.02
N HIS A 65 -2.55 8.13 -37.24
CA HIS A 65 -2.50 9.48 -37.82
C HIS A 65 -2.42 9.57 -39.34
N GLU A 66 -2.52 8.49 -40.11
CA GLU A 66 -2.67 8.67 -41.57
C GLU A 66 -3.86 7.90 -42.13
N SER A 67 -4.91 8.69 -42.36
CA SER A 67 -5.95 8.53 -43.36
C SER A 67 -6.22 7.11 -43.92
N GLY A 68 -7.21 6.46 -43.41
CA GLY A 68 -7.72 5.20 -43.94
C GLY A 68 -7.35 3.97 -43.06
N ASP A 69 -8.03 2.86 -43.33
CA ASP A 69 -7.94 1.61 -42.57
C ASP A 69 -6.56 0.91 -42.56
N VAL A 70 -5.48 1.60 -42.90
CA VAL A 70 -4.11 1.05 -42.97
C VAL A 70 -3.34 1.41 -41.72
N VAL A 71 -3.02 0.41 -40.91
CA VAL A 71 -2.09 0.51 -39.76
C VAL A 71 -0.68 0.71 -40.28
N ILE A 72 -0.06 1.86 -39.99
CA ILE A 72 1.28 2.21 -40.48
C ILE A 72 2.39 1.64 -39.60
N ALA A 73 2.12 1.45 -38.29
CA ALA A 73 3.08 0.92 -37.35
C ALA A 73 2.46 -0.21 -36.53
N GLU A 74 3.18 -1.34 -36.46
CA GLU A 74 2.79 -2.48 -35.65
C GLU A 74 3.71 -2.57 -34.42
N PRO A 75 3.20 -2.32 -33.19
CA PRO A 75 4.00 -2.40 -31.99
C PRO A 75 4.50 -3.82 -31.71
N ASN A 76 5.69 -3.95 -31.14
CA ASN A 76 6.17 -5.21 -30.63
C ASN A 76 5.25 -5.72 -29.51
N LEU A 77 5.11 -7.03 -29.39
CA LEU A 77 4.28 -7.67 -28.37
C LEU A 77 4.64 -7.18 -26.94
N SER A 78 5.92 -7.04 -26.63
CA SER A 78 6.39 -6.54 -25.33
C SER A 78 5.90 -5.13 -24.98
N VAL A 79 5.73 -4.26 -25.99
CA VAL A 79 5.17 -2.91 -25.84
C VAL A 79 3.66 -3.00 -25.52
N VAL A 80 2.96 -3.89 -26.21
CA VAL A 80 1.52 -4.13 -25.97
C VAL A 80 1.28 -4.67 -24.57
N GLU A 81 1.99 -5.71 -24.18
CA GLU A 81 1.90 -6.30 -22.84
C GLU A 81 2.20 -5.28 -21.75
N LYS A 82 3.17 -4.41 -21.98
CA LYS A 82 3.54 -3.35 -21.03
C LYS A 82 2.44 -2.31 -20.84
N ILE A 83 1.85 -1.80 -21.92
CA ILE A 83 0.75 -0.83 -21.78
C ILE A 83 -0.51 -1.48 -21.18
N GLU A 84 -0.79 -2.73 -21.49
CA GLU A 84 -1.89 -3.49 -20.90
C GLU A 84 -1.70 -3.66 -19.39
N SER A 85 -0.47 -3.97 -18.93
CA SER A 85 -0.12 -4.05 -17.51
C SER A 85 -0.29 -2.71 -16.80
N ILE A 86 0.24 -1.61 -17.37
CA ILE A 86 0.11 -0.27 -16.79
C ILE A 86 -1.38 0.13 -16.72
N ALA A 87 -2.17 -0.16 -17.75
CA ALA A 87 -3.59 0.13 -17.76
C ALA A 87 -4.35 -0.64 -16.66
N ARG A 88 -3.99 -1.91 -16.39
CA ARG A 88 -4.54 -2.67 -15.27
C ARG A 88 -4.17 -2.05 -13.93
N LEU A 89 -2.90 -1.74 -13.70
CA LEU A 89 -2.42 -1.11 -12.47
C LEU A 89 -3.13 0.20 -12.12
N ILE A 90 -3.51 0.98 -13.13
CA ILE A 90 -4.17 2.27 -12.93
C ILE A 90 -5.69 2.11 -12.76
N ASN A 91 -6.33 1.25 -13.55
CA ASN A 91 -7.78 1.11 -13.53
C ASN A 91 -8.30 0.15 -12.44
N THR A 92 -7.53 -0.89 -12.12
CA THR A 92 -7.86 -1.91 -11.14
C THR A 92 -6.64 -2.24 -10.29
N PRO A 93 -6.14 -1.28 -9.49
CA PRO A 93 -4.95 -1.50 -8.70
C PRO A 93 -5.16 -2.62 -7.67
N PRO A 94 -4.14 -3.47 -7.42
CA PRO A 94 -4.26 -4.55 -6.46
C PRO A 94 -4.47 -4.01 -5.04
N ARG A 95 -5.49 -4.55 -4.36
CA ARG A 95 -5.78 -4.21 -2.97
C ARG A 95 -4.90 -5.01 -2.04
N VAL A 96 -4.51 -4.41 -0.94
CA VAL A 96 -3.65 -5.03 0.04
C VAL A 96 -4.31 -6.22 0.73
N LEU A 97 -5.62 -6.14 1.02
CA LEU A 97 -6.39 -7.22 1.64
C LEU A 97 -6.55 -8.45 0.74
N ASP A 98 -6.54 -8.26 -0.58
CA ASP A 98 -6.67 -9.36 -1.53
C ASP A 98 -5.32 -10.07 -1.78
N THR A 99 -4.24 -9.55 -1.19
CA THR A 99 -2.86 -10.00 -1.41
C THR A 99 -2.12 -10.25 -0.10
N VAL A 100 -1.29 -9.31 0.35
CA VAL A 100 -0.36 -9.49 1.48
C VAL A 100 -1.03 -9.48 2.86
N ALA A 101 -2.14 -8.78 3.03
CA ALA A 101 -2.81 -8.60 4.32
C ALA A 101 -4.01 -9.55 4.53
N ASN A 102 -4.10 -10.63 3.80
CA ASN A 102 -5.20 -11.59 3.88
C ASN A 102 -5.01 -12.62 5.03
N ARG A 103 -4.43 -12.20 6.15
CA ARG A 103 -4.15 -13.06 7.32
C ARG A 103 -5.04 -12.65 8.49
N ALA A 104 -5.38 -13.61 9.34
CA ALA A 104 -6.06 -13.30 10.60
C ALA A 104 -5.23 -12.32 11.43
N VAL A 105 -5.83 -11.23 11.87
CA VAL A 105 -5.15 -10.22 12.68
C VAL A 105 -5.35 -10.56 14.16
N TYR A 106 -4.23 -10.73 14.85
CA TYR A 106 -4.22 -10.81 16.31
C TYR A 106 -4.18 -9.39 16.87
N SER A 107 -5.16 -9.03 17.67
CA SER A 107 -5.24 -7.78 18.43
C SER A 107 -5.64 -8.07 19.87
N ILE A 108 -5.27 -7.20 20.80
CA ILE A 108 -5.46 -7.37 22.22
C ILE A 108 -6.16 -6.18 22.85
N ASP A 109 -6.68 -6.37 24.05
CA ASP A 109 -7.20 -5.29 24.88
C ASP A 109 -6.09 -4.71 25.77
N SER A 110 -6.24 -3.46 26.16
CA SER A 110 -5.25 -2.65 26.91
C SER A 110 -4.84 -3.27 28.26
N ASN A 111 -5.73 -4.04 28.87
CA ASN A 111 -5.52 -4.74 30.14
C ASN A 111 -4.89 -6.13 29.99
N THR A 112 -4.60 -6.59 28.78
CA THR A 112 -3.89 -7.84 28.54
C THR A 112 -2.49 -7.77 29.16
N CYS A 113 -2.06 -8.85 29.83
CA CYS A 113 -0.74 -8.94 30.42
C CYS A 113 0.36 -8.94 29.35
N LEU A 114 1.45 -8.21 29.58
CA LEU A 114 2.55 -8.16 28.63
C LEU A 114 3.18 -9.53 28.38
N GLU A 115 3.25 -10.39 29.43
CA GLU A 115 3.76 -11.76 29.31
C GLU A 115 2.99 -12.58 28.26
N GLU A 116 1.66 -12.51 28.28
CA GLU A 116 0.80 -13.20 27.29
C GLU A 116 1.12 -12.75 25.87
N VAL A 117 1.31 -11.44 25.69
CA VAL A 117 1.64 -10.85 24.38
C VAL A 117 3.01 -11.31 23.89
N LEU A 118 4.01 -11.32 24.79
CA LEU A 118 5.38 -11.77 24.48
C LEU A 118 5.39 -13.25 24.07
N ILE A 119 4.71 -14.11 24.80
CA ILE A 119 4.57 -15.54 24.45
C ILE A 119 3.92 -15.68 23.08
N LYS A 120 2.82 -14.96 22.85
CA LYS A 120 2.09 -15.02 21.57
C LYS A 120 2.94 -14.53 20.40
N MET A 121 3.65 -13.42 20.55
CA MET A 121 4.58 -12.91 19.54
C MET A 121 5.72 -13.91 19.23
N PHE A 122 6.23 -14.59 20.25
CA PHE A 122 7.27 -15.61 20.07
C PHE A 122 6.74 -16.83 19.33
N GLU A 123 5.60 -17.39 19.71
CA GLU A 123 4.99 -18.57 19.09
C GLU A 123 4.58 -18.35 17.62
N THR A 124 4.06 -17.16 17.31
CA THR A 124 3.48 -16.86 16.00
C THR A 124 4.42 -16.10 15.06
N GLY A 125 5.51 -15.53 15.60
CA GLY A 125 6.41 -14.65 14.86
C GLY A 125 5.82 -13.27 14.57
N TYR A 126 4.68 -12.89 15.13
CA TYR A 126 4.12 -11.55 14.95
C TYR A 126 5.12 -10.49 15.42
N SER A 127 5.32 -9.48 14.56
CA SER A 127 6.23 -8.35 14.88
C SER A 127 5.50 -7.15 15.47
N VAL A 128 4.18 -7.10 15.30
CA VAL A 128 3.30 -6.01 15.74
C VAL A 128 1.97 -6.57 16.19
N VAL A 129 1.43 -6.02 17.29
CA VAL A 129 0.11 -6.37 17.83
C VAL A 129 -0.64 -5.07 18.12
N PRO A 130 -1.78 -4.80 17.47
CA PRO A 130 -2.66 -3.68 17.78
C PRO A 130 -3.30 -3.82 19.15
N VAL A 131 -3.35 -2.72 19.92
CA VAL A 131 -3.90 -2.64 21.27
C VAL A 131 -5.15 -1.78 21.28
N TYR A 132 -6.21 -2.30 21.81
CA TYR A 132 -7.53 -1.65 21.89
C TYR A 132 -7.95 -1.39 23.34
N GLU A 133 -8.66 -0.29 23.52
CA GLU A 133 -9.37 0.02 24.75
C GLU A 133 -10.77 0.49 24.40
N ASN A 134 -11.79 -0.12 24.98
CA ASN A 134 -13.20 0.18 24.70
C ASN A 134 -13.51 0.29 23.18
N GLU A 135 -13.06 -0.73 22.42
CA GLU A 135 -13.18 -0.81 20.95
C GLU A 135 -12.37 0.26 20.16
N LYS A 136 -11.61 1.09 20.82
CA LYS A 136 -10.76 2.11 20.19
C LYS A 136 -9.30 1.65 20.18
N LEU A 137 -8.66 1.76 19.01
CA LEU A 137 -7.22 1.56 18.88
C LEU A 137 -6.47 2.66 19.67
N ILE A 138 -5.71 2.26 20.66
CA ILE A 138 -4.89 3.16 21.49
C ILE A 138 -3.40 3.11 21.13
N GLY A 139 -2.95 2.04 20.45
CA GLY A 139 -1.55 1.91 20.09
C GLY A 139 -1.25 0.56 19.44
N VAL A 140 0.03 0.32 19.26
CA VAL A 140 0.58 -0.96 18.79
C VAL A 140 1.76 -1.37 19.66
N ILE A 141 1.85 -2.64 20.00
CA ILE A 141 3.06 -3.22 20.60
C ILE A 141 3.90 -3.77 19.46
N ASN A 142 5.17 -3.43 19.43
CA ASN A 142 6.16 -3.99 18.52
C ASN A 142 7.47 -4.29 19.26
N ARG A 143 8.36 -5.05 18.60
CA ARG A 143 9.64 -5.48 19.20
C ARG A 143 10.48 -4.32 19.72
N LYS A 144 10.50 -3.18 19.01
CA LYS A 144 11.25 -1.99 19.42
C LYS A 144 10.68 -1.41 20.72
N MET A 145 9.36 -1.25 20.79
CA MET A 145 8.70 -0.73 22.00
C MET A 145 8.91 -1.63 23.22
N ILE A 146 8.88 -2.95 23.02
CA ILE A 146 9.19 -3.90 24.08
C ILE A 146 10.61 -3.65 24.63
N VAL A 147 11.62 -3.53 23.77
CA VAL A 147 13.00 -3.26 24.16
C VAL A 147 13.12 -1.91 24.87
N GLU A 148 12.45 -0.87 24.38
CA GLU A 148 12.43 0.46 25.01
C GLU A 148 11.77 0.44 26.38
N ALA A 149 10.63 -0.26 26.53
CA ALA A 149 9.95 -0.43 27.81
C ALA A 149 10.81 -1.22 28.80
N PHE A 150 11.47 -2.30 28.38
CA PHE A 150 12.43 -3.05 29.22
C PHE A 150 13.59 -2.16 29.68
N GLY A 151 14.17 -1.38 28.79
CA GLY A 151 15.26 -0.45 29.13
C GLY A 151 14.83 0.62 30.12
N ALA A 152 13.66 1.23 29.94
CA ALA A 152 13.11 2.23 30.85
C ALA A 152 12.83 1.65 32.25
N THR A 153 12.17 0.49 32.31
CA THR A 153 11.85 -0.24 33.54
C THR A 153 13.12 -0.58 34.33
N LYS A 154 14.12 -1.13 33.66
CA LYS A 154 15.40 -1.47 34.30
C LYS A 154 16.16 -0.25 34.81
N SER A 155 16.13 0.86 34.05
CA SER A 155 16.75 2.13 34.46
C SER A 155 16.05 2.74 35.67
N ALA A 156 14.75 2.50 35.84
CA ALA A 156 13.98 2.91 37.01
C ALA A 156 14.17 1.98 38.24
N GLY A 157 14.94 0.90 38.11
CA GLY A 157 15.20 -0.05 39.20
C GLY A 157 14.07 -1.05 39.46
N VAL A 158 13.09 -1.14 38.55
CA VAL A 158 11.96 -2.09 38.62
C VAL A 158 12.42 -3.46 38.13
N ASP A 159 11.91 -4.53 38.74
CA ASP A 159 12.19 -5.90 38.30
C ASP A 159 11.49 -6.21 36.98
N LEU A 160 12.17 -6.98 36.14
CA LEU A 160 11.59 -7.41 34.85
C LEU A 160 10.42 -8.37 35.04
N ASP A 161 10.44 -9.18 36.10
CA ASP A 161 9.33 -10.08 36.42
C ASP A 161 8.04 -9.31 36.79
N ASP A 162 8.18 -8.14 37.39
CA ASP A 162 7.04 -7.27 37.67
C ASP A 162 6.54 -6.58 36.39
N MET A 163 7.46 -6.16 35.52
CA MET A 163 7.11 -5.54 34.26
C MET A 163 6.30 -6.45 33.34
N VAL A 164 6.67 -7.71 33.19
CA VAL A 164 5.93 -8.62 32.27
C VAL A 164 4.52 -8.93 32.76
N LYS A 165 4.25 -8.72 34.04
CA LYS A 165 2.91 -8.85 34.62
C LYS A 165 2.04 -7.60 34.48
N MET A 166 2.63 -6.47 34.06
CA MET A 166 1.88 -5.22 33.84
C MET A 166 0.91 -5.33 32.68
N PRO A 167 -0.22 -4.58 32.70
CA PRO A 167 -1.05 -4.39 31.52
C PRO A 167 -0.26 -3.75 30.37
N VAL A 168 -0.62 -4.12 29.16
CA VAL A 168 0.04 -3.59 27.96
C VAL A 168 -0.08 -2.07 27.84
N SER A 169 -1.18 -1.47 28.35
CA SER A 169 -1.33 -0.01 28.42
C SER A 169 -0.17 0.68 29.12
N GLU A 170 0.28 0.16 30.25
CA GLU A 170 1.43 0.72 30.98
C GLU A 170 2.73 0.62 30.16
N SER A 171 2.90 -0.48 29.43
CA SER A 171 4.06 -0.65 28.53
C SER A 171 4.05 0.33 27.36
N LEU A 172 2.88 0.69 26.86
CA LEU A 172 2.71 1.73 25.82
C LEU A 172 3.13 3.10 26.36
N ASP A 173 2.74 3.43 27.57
CA ASP A 173 3.08 4.70 28.21
C ASP A 173 4.58 4.83 28.46
N LEU A 174 5.25 3.74 28.92
CA LEU A 174 6.69 3.69 29.16
C LEU A 174 7.52 3.83 27.88
N ALA A 175 7.06 3.25 26.77
CA ALA A 175 7.76 3.33 25.50
C ALA A 175 7.60 4.69 24.79
N GLY A 176 6.72 5.54 25.30
CA GLY A 176 6.33 6.79 24.64
C GLY A 176 5.51 6.58 23.38
N SER A 177 4.45 7.35 23.20
CA SER A 177 3.57 7.24 22.04
C SER A 177 4.30 7.65 20.76
N SER A 178 5.03 6.73 20.13
CA SER A 178 5.56 6.98 18.81
C SER A 178 4.41 6.79 17.81
N HIS A 179 4.16 7.80 16.96
CA HIS A 179 3.24 7.72 15.82
C HIS A 179 3.82 6.78 14.75
N SER A 180 3.99 5.51 15.12
CA SER A 180 4.61 4.49 14.25
C SER A 180 3.58 3.70 13.46
N TYR A 181 2.31 4.09 13.51
CA TYR A 181 1.22 3.41 12.79
C TYR A 181 0.25 4.40 12.15
N GLU A 182 -0.41 3.94 11.11
CA GLU A 182 -1.54 4.62 10.47
C GLU A 182 -2.71 3.66 10.32
N VAL A 183 -3.95 4.20 10.31
CA VAL A 183 -5.17 3.43 10.10
C VAL A 183 -5.77 3.83 8.76
N VAL A 184 -6.05 2.83 7.94
CA VAL A 184 -6.56 3.01 6.57
C VAL A 184 -7.77 2.13 6.30
N SER A 185 -8.55 2.47 5.27
CA SER A 185 -9.72 1.70 4.88
C SER A 185 -9.39 0.42 4.11
N ALA A 186 -10.34 -0.51 4.05
CA ALA A 186 -10.27 -1.76 3.28
C ALA A 186 -10.01 -1.59 1.78
N SER A 187 -10.26 -0.41 1.24
CA SER A 187 -10.04 -0.09 -0.18
C SER A 187 -8.59 0.28 -0.51
N ILE A 188 -7.70 0.34 0.48
CA ILE A 188 -6.30 0.73 0.29
C ILE A 188 -5.60 -0.19 -0.71
N THR A 189 -4.83 0.40 -1.62
CA THR A 189 -4.06 -0.32 -2.63
C THR A 189 -2.60 -0.50 -2.21
N ILE A 190 -1.92 -1.47 -2.81
CA ILE A 190 -0.49 -1.72 -2.56
C ILE A 190 0.34 -0.46 -2.79
N ASP A 191 0.08 0.25 -3.89
CA ASP A 191 0.78 1.48 -4.25
C ASP A 191 0.69 2.55 -3.16
N ASN A 192 -0.52 2.75 -2.62
CA ASN A 192 -0.75 3.71 -1.55
C ASN A 192 -0.04 3.32 -0.25
N ILE A 193 0.01 2.04 0.11
CA ILE A 193 0.78 1.57 1.28
C ILE A 193 2.28 1.82 1.09
N LEU A 194 2.83 1.50 -0.08
CA LEU A 194 4.23 1.76 -0.38
C LEU A 194 4.56 3.27 -0.31
N TYR A 195 3.63 4.10 -0.77
CA TYR A 195 3.76 5.55 -0.65
C TYR A 195 3.78 6.00 0.82
N LEU A 196 2.89 5.48 1.67
CA LEU A 196 2.84 5.79 3.11
C LEU A 196 4.18 5.46 3.80
N PHE A 197 4.72 4.26 3.61
CA PHE A 197 6.01 3.88 4.18
C PHE A 197 7.18 4.73 3.65
N LYS A 198 7.14 5.14 2.39
CA LYS A 198 8.15 6.02 1.79
C LYS A 198 8.07 7.44 2.32
N ALA A 199 6.86 7.98 2.49
CA ALA A 199 6.62 9.34 2.95
C ALA A 199 6.94 9.51 4.44
N ASN A 200 6.64 8.51 5.26
CA ASN A 200 6.85 8.53 6.71
C ASN A 200 7.82 7.43 7.15
N LYS A 201 9.10 7.78 7.31
CA LYS A 201 10.16 6.84 7.75
C LYS A 201 9.98 6.31 9.19
N LYS A 202 9.12 6.94 9.99
CA LYS A 202 8.80 6.48 11.34
C LYS A 202 7.65 5.46 11.34
N LEU A 203 6.89 5.39 10.25
CA LEU A 203 5.81 4.44 10.10
C LEU A 203 6.35 3.02 10.04
N SER A 204 5.93 2.18 10.95
CA SER A 204 6.34 0.77 11.04
C SER A 204 5.23 -0.20 10.67
N VAL A 205 3.98 0.25 10.78
CA VAL A 205 2.80 -0.58 10.53
C VAL A 205 1.64 0.25 10.00
N VAL A 206 0.89 -0.34 9.10
CA VAL A 206 -0.42 0.18 8.64
C VAL A 206 -1.48 -0.82 9.06
N ILE A 207 -2.47 -0.33 9.79
CA ILE A 207 -3.62 -1.10 10.29
C ILE A 207 -4.78 -0.83 9.35
N ILE A 208 -5.37 -1.90 8.82
CA ILE A 208 -6.49 -1.82 7.90
C ILE A 208 -7.76 -2.13 8.68
N THR A 209 -8.72 -1.22 8.66
CA THR A 209 -10.06 -1.40 9.20
C THR A 209 -11.10 -1.27 8.08
N LYS A 210 -12.34 -1.59 8.34
CA LYS A 210 -13.37 -1.57 7.31
C LYS A 210 -13.50 -0.21 6.62
N ASN A 211 -13.53 0.87 7.39
CA ASN A 211 -13.72 2.24 6.88
C ASN A 211 -12.53 3.19 7.16
N GLY A 212 -11.44 2.71 7.74
CA GLY A 212 -10.29 3.53 8.10
C GLY A 212 -10.45 4.26 9.44
N ASN A 213 -11.28 3.74 10.34
CA ASN A 213 -11.55 4.36 11.63
C ASN A 213 -10.82 3.65 12.77
N TYR A 214 -10.35 4.44 13.74
CA TYR A 214 -9.68 3.92 14.95
C TYR A 214 -10.63 3.15 15.89
N ASN A 215 -11.94 3.32 15.75
CA ASN A 215 -12.97 2.65 16.54
C ASN A 215 -13.46 1.36 15.86
N GLU A 216 -12.70 0.81 14.94
CA GLU A 216 -13.01 -0.43 14.24
C GLU A 216 -11.90 -1.46 14.51
N ARG A 217 -12.29 -2.72 14.68
CA ARG A 217 -11.32 -3.82 14.80
C ARG A 217 -10.55 -4.00 13.48
N PRO A 218 -9.28 -4.41 13.56
CA PRO A 218 -8.43 -4.56 12.41
C PRO A 218 -8.85 -5.76 11.58
N ILE A 219 -8.91 -5.60 10.28
CA ILE A 219 -9.16 -6.67 9.30
C ILE A 219 -7.90 -7.03 8.49
N GLY A 220 -6.84 -6.24 8.64
CA GLY A 220 -5.53 -6.48 8.06
C GLY A 220 -4.46 -5.65 8.75
N VAL A 221 -3.23 -6.14 8.68
CA VAL A 221 -2.03 -5.43 9.18
C VAL A 221 -0.93 -5.61 8.16
N VAL A 222 -0.25 -4.52 7.84
CA VAL A 222 0.92 -4.49 6.94
C VAL A 222 2.08 -3.86 7.67
N VAL A 223 3.24 -4.50 7.62
CA VAL A 223 4.48 -4.01 8.22
C VAL A 223 5.53 -3.72 7.15
N THR A 224 6.58 -3.01 7.53
CA THR A 224 7.63 -2.62 6.57
C THR A 224 8.31 -3.79 5.88
N SER A 225 8.39 -4.98 6.49
CA SER A 225 8.92 -6.18 5.83
C SER A 225 8.10 -6.67 4.64
N ASP A 226 6.80 -6.36 4.61
CA ASP A 226 5.91 -6.78 3.52
C ASP A 226 6.12 -5.95 2.24
N THR A 227 6.92 -4.87 2.30
CA THR A 227 7.17 -3.98 1.15
C THR A 227 7.84 -4.70 -0.02
N ILE A 228 8.67 -5.72 0.25
CA ILE A 228 9.33 -6.52 -0.80
C ILE A 228 8.30 -7.34 -1.58
N GLU A 229 7.41 -8.03 -0.87
CA GLU A 229 6.34 -8.82 -1.48
C GLU A 229 5.39 -7.91 -2.27
N MET A 230 4.99 -6.77 -1.70
CA MET A 230 4.16 -5.77 -2.37
C MET A 230 4.78 -5.24 -3.66
N GLN A 231 6.08 -4.95 -3.65
CA GLN A 231 6.79 -4.51 -4.85
C GLN A 231 6.81 -5.60 -5.92
N THR A 232 7.06 -6.85 -5.52
CA THR A 232 7.04 -8.00 -6.43
C THR A 232 5.67 -8.19 -7.08
N ILE A 233 4.58 -8.00 -6.33
CA ILE A 233 3.21 -8.05 -6.87
C ILE A 233 3.02 -6.96 -7.92
N LEU A 234 3.41 -5.71 -7.64
CA LEU A 234 3.27 -4.61 -8.61
C LEU A 234 4.11 -4.80 -9.88
N ASP A 235 5.28 -5.43 -9.75
CA ASP A 235 6.18 -5.67 -10.90
C ASP A 235 5.65 -6.79 -11.82
N ASN A 236 4.82 -7.70 -11.30
CA ASN A 236 4.24 -8.84 -12.03
C ASN A 236 2.74 -8.66 -12.38
N TYR A 237 2.11 -7.55 -12.00
CA TYR A 237 0.69 -7.28 -12.24
C TYR A 237 0.42 -6.83 -13.67
#